data_2318ff83975e8a1187825bfa05ea3354
#
_entry.id   2318ff83975e8a1187825bfa05ea3354
#
_cell.length_a   1.000
_cell.length_b   1.000
_cell.length_c   1.000
_cell.angle_alpha   90.00
_cell.angle_beta   90.00
_cell.angle_gamma   90.00
#
_symmetry.space_group_name_H-M   'P 1'
#
loop_
_entity.id
_entity.type
_entity.pdbx_description
1 polymer ?
#
loop_
_entity_poly.entity_id
_entity_poly.type
_entity_poly.pdbx_seq_one_letter_code
_entity_poly.pdbx_strand_id
1 'polypeptide(L)'
;AGAATFIAEYSPKNHRGFYCSMVPASTAVGLLVGSLFATWMFNTFGASSDFVVNWGWRIPFVLAGPLGIGAYFVNIQLEDSPTYQAMQRALKDAEASGAAGAPERPIHCLFTKHLRKLIISIGAAMLNAVGFYVVLTYLPVYLETAVMMPKNEASLITTIALVTYVAFIFASGHLSDKFGRKKMLITAAAGFVVFTIPAFWLLNTLDFFTILVVELVMCLMLTINDGTLSSYLCETFPTDVRYSGFALSFNLANAIFGGSASYISFALINVTGDPIAPAYYMVFIAVLALGAMIASHEHTGKDLSEV
;
A
#
# COMPACT_ATOMS: atom_id res chain seq x y z
N ALA A 1 5.01 1.73 -8.17
CA ALA A 1 6.14 0.83 -8.42
C ALA A 1 7.43 1.62 -8.69
N GLY A 2 7.48 2.47 -9.73
CA GLY A 2 8.71 3.17 -10.13
C GLY A 2 9.41 3.92 -9.02
N ALA A 3 8.70 4.78 -8.28
CA ALA A 3 9.28 5.53 -7.16
C ALA A 3 9.82 4.60 -6.06
N ALA A 4 9.14 3.50 -5.76
CA ALA A 4 9.59 2.56 -4.75
C ALA A 4 10.88 1.83 -5.17
N THR A 5 10.95 1.39 -6.43
CA THR A 5 12.16 0.75 -6.97
C THR A 5 13.33 1.72 -7.01
N PHE A 6 13.10 2.95 -7.46
CA PHE A 6 14.10 4.01 -7.47
C PHE A 6 14.66 4.27 -6.07
N ILE A 7 13.78 4.51 -5.08
CA ILE A 7 14.19 4.74 -3.69
C ILE A 7 14.96 3.52 -3.14
N ALA A 8 14.51 2.30 -3.43
CA ALA A 8 15.18 1.09 -2.95
C ALA A 8 16.61 0.96 -3.48
N GLU A 9 16.85 1.32 -4.74
CA GLU A 9 18.15 1.22 -5.40
C GLU A 9 19.15 2.31 -4.96
N TYR A 10 18.65 3.49 -4.56
CA TYR A 10 19.47 4.57 -3.99
C TYR A 10 19.65 4.45 -2.47
N SER A 11 18.88 3.61 -1.79
CA SER A 11 18.91 3.51 -0.34
C SER A 11 20.07 2.63 0.15
N PRO A 12 20.70 3.00 1.30
CA PRO A 12 21.66 2.12 1.96
C PRO A 12 21.01 0.77 2.34
N LYS A 13 21.74 -0.34 2.18
CA LYS A 13 21.24 -1.71 2.42
C LYS A 13 20.52 -1.87 3.77
N ASN A 14 21.07 -1.26 4.83
CA ASN A 14 20.60 -1.40 6.21
C ASN A 14 19.43 -0.46 6.57
N HIS A 15 19.04 0.45 5.69
CA HIS A 15 17.97 1.45 5.90
C HIS A 15 16.95 1.48 4.77
N ARG A 16 16.96 0.48 3.90
CA ARG A 16 16.07 0.42 2.73
C ARG A 16 14.60 0.41 3.12
N GLY A 17 14.23 -0.28 4.20
CA GLY A 17 12.86 -0.29 4.72
C GLY A 17 12.38 1.10 5.11
N PHE A 18 13.21 1.84 5.86
CA PHE A 18 12.90 3.21 6.24
C PHE A 18 12.66 4.11 5.02
N TYR A 19 13.58 4.09 4.03
CA TYR A 19 13.42 4.93 2.84
C TYR A 19 12.24 4.50 1.95
N CYS A 20 12.03 3.20 1.75
CA CYS A 20 10.91 2.70 0.97
C CYS A 20 9.55 3.00 1.62
N SER A 21 9.48 3.14 2.95
CA SER A 21 8.25 3.52 3.66
C SER A 21 7.77 4.94 3.34
N MET A 22 8.62 5.79 2.76
CA MET A 22 8.22 7.12 2.28
C MET A 22 7.17 7.05 1.17
N VAL A 23 7.14 5.96 0.38
CA VAL A 23 6.19 5.81 -0.72
C VAL A 23 4.75 5.67 -0.20
N PRO A 24 4.41 4.69 0.65
CA PRO A 24 3.06 4.62 1.22
C PRO A 24 2.76 5.80 2.15
N ALA A 25 3.76 6.39 2.84
CA ALA A 25 3.58 7.61 3.62
C ALA A 25 3.09 8.77 2.74
N SER A 26 3.70 9.00 1.58
CA SER A 26 3.28 10.07 0.65
C SER A 26 1.85 9.86 0.13
N THR A 27 1.46 8.61 -0.10
CA THR A 27 0.08 8.26 -0.50
C THR A 27 -0.92 8.61 0.61
N ALA A 28 -0.62 8.25 1.85
CA ALA A 28 -1.48 8.57 3.00
C ALA A 28 -1.54 10.08 3.29
N VAL A 29 -0.43 10.81 3.12
CA VAL A 29 -0.42 12.28 3.21
C VAL A 29 -1.33 12.89 2.14
N GLY A 30 -1.30 12.37 0.91
CA GLY A 30 -2.21 12.82 -0.15
C GLY A 30 -3.68 12.60 0.21
N LEU A 31 -4.01 11.43 0.79
CA LEU A 31 -5.35 11.11 1.26
C LEU A 31 -5.78 12.05 2.41
N LEU A 32 -4.88 12.30 3.38
CA LEU A 32 -5.13 13.22 4.50
C LEU A 32 -5.38 14.64 4.02
N VAL A 33 -4.54 15.16 3.13
CA VAL A 33 -4.70 16.50 2.55
C VAL A 33 -6.03 16.61 1.79
N GLY A 34 -6.38 15.60 1.00
CA GLY A 34 -7.65 15.54 0.30
C GLY A 34 -8.86 15.55 1.24
N SER A 35 -8.80 14.76 2.31
CA SER A 35 -9.84 14.71 3.35
C SER A 35 -9.99 16.04 4.10
N LEU A 36 -8.87 16.66 4.51
CA LEU A 36 -8.86 17.96 5.17
C LEU A 36 -9.42 19.07 4.26
N PHE A 37 -9.05 19.04 2.97
CA PHE A 37 -9.60 19.99 1.99
C PHE A 37 -11.12 19.84 1.84
N ALA A 38 -11.61 18.63 1.72
CA ALA A 38 -13.05 18.36 1.61
C ALA A 38 -13.78 18.82 2.89
N THR A 39 -13.25 18.51 4.06
CA THR A 39 -13.81 18.95 5.34
C THR A 39 -13.84 20.49 5.48
N TRP A 40 -12.74 21.15 5.12
CA TRP A 40 -12.70 22.62 5.09
C TRP A 40 -13.75 23.21 4.15
N MET A 41 -13.85 22.67 2.94
CA MET A 41 -14.81 23.14 1.94
C MET A 41 -16.25 22.95 2.40
N PHE A 42 -16.60 21.81 2.98
CA PHE A 42 -17.94 21.51 3.47
C PHE A 42 -18.32 22.41 4.68
N ASN A 43 -17.38 22.67 5.57
CA ASN A 43 -17.61 23.55 6.73
C ASN A 43 -17.74 25.03 6.34
N THR A 44 -17.01 25.47 5.29
CA THR A 44 -17.01 26.87 4.88
C THR A 44 -18.21 27.22 3.99
N PHE A 45 -18.57 26.34 3.06
CA PHE A 45 -19.58 26.63 2.04
C PHE A 45 -20.87 25.83 2.23
N GLY A 46 -20.86 24.81 3.09
CA GLY A 46 -21.97 23.85 3.23
C GLY A 46 -21.92 22.73 2.17
N ALA A 47 -22.07 21.49 2.61
CA ALA A 47 -21.95 20.31 1.73
C ALA A 47 -22.99 20.30 0.59
N SER A 48 -24.17 20.89 0.79
CA SER A 48 -25.28 20.96 -0.17
C SER A 48 -25.36 22.31 -0.91
N SER A 49 -24.39 23.21 -0.75
CA SER A 49 -24.40 24.48 -1.48
C SER A 49 -24.22 24.29 -2.98
N ASP A 50 -24.87 25.14 -3.77
CA ASP A 50 -24.75 25.14 -5.24
C ASP A 50 -23.27 25.26 -5.70
N PHE A 51 -22.47 26.00 -4.95
CA PHE A 51 -21.03 26.10 -5.22
C PHE A 51 -20.34 24.76 -5.07
N VAL A 52 -20.53 24.06 -3.95
CA VAL A 52 -19.87 22.77 -3.69
C VAL A 52 -20.33 21.69 -4.66
N VAL A 53 -21.63 21.60 -4.91
CA VAL A 53 -22.23 20.60 -5.79
C VAL A 53 -21.81 20.79 -7.24
N ASN A 54 -21.73 22.03 -7.73
CA ASN A 54 -21.46 22.31 -9.14
C ASN A 54 -19.98 22.56 -9.44
N TRP A 55 -19.21 23.14 -8.51
CA TRP A 55 -17.84 23.59 -8.77
C TRP A 55 -16.82 23.13 -7.73
N GLY A 56 -17.15 23.11 -6.45
CA GLY A 56 -16.21 22.91 -5.34
C GLY A 56 -15.42 21.62 -5.48
N TRP A 57 -16.03 20.53 -5.86
CA TRP A 57 -15.37 19.23 -6.03
C TRP A 57 -14.33 19.21 -7.17
N ARG A 58 -14.38 20.18 -8.12
CA ARG A 58 -13.42 20.29 -9.22
C ARG A 58 -12.10 20.93 -8.79
N ILE A 59 -12.11 21.73 -7.71
CA ILE A 59 -10.95 22.51 -7.27
C ILE A 59 -9.73 21.62 -7.00
N PRO A 60 -9.82 20.49 -6.26
CA PRO A 60 -8.69 19.61 -6.03
C PRO A 60 -8.10 19.06 -7.33
N PHE A 61 -8.93 18.76 -8.32
CA PHE A 61 -8.46 18.25 -9.62
C PHE A 61 -7.73 19.34 -10.43
N VAL A 62 -8.19 20.58 -10.38
CA VAL A 62 -7.50 21.71 -11.01
C VAL A 62 -6.16 21.96 -10.31
N LEU A 63 -6.10 21.90 -8.98
CA LEU A 63 -4.86 22.05 -8.21
C LEU A 63 -3.86 20.90 -8.46
N ALA A 64 -4.35 19.71 -8.80
CA ALA A 64 -3.48 18.59 -9.17
C ALA A 64 -2.71 18.84 -10.48
N GLY A 65 -3.22 19.69 -11.38
CA GLY A 65 -2.56 20.03 -12.64
C GLY A 65 -1.15 20.63 -12.46
N PRO A 66 -0.99 21.76 -11.76
CA PRO A 66 0.31 22.35 -11.45
C PRO A 66 1.24 21.38 -10.70
N LEU A 67 0.72 20.59 -9.76
CA LEU A 67 1.50 19.57 -9.05
C LEU A 67 2.01 18.48 -10.01
N GLY A 68 1.17 18.03 -10.94
CA GLY A 68 1.55 17.06 -11.97
C GLY A 68 2.62 17.60 -12.92
N ILE A 69 2.52 18.88 -13.32
CA ILE A 69 3.55 19.55 -14.12
C ILE A 69 4.87 19.61 -13.33
N GLY A 70 4.84 20.02 -12.07
CA GLY A 70 6.02 20.02 -11.20
C GLY A 70 6.66 18.63 -11.07
N ALA A 71 5.84 17.59 -10.83
CA ALA A 71 6.32 16.22 -10.78
C ALA A 71 6.93 15.75 -12.10
N TYR A 72 6.37 16.15 -13.25
CA TYR A 72 6.94 15.87 -14.56
C TYR A 72 8.34 16.47 -14.71
N PHE A 73 8.53 17.75 -14.36
CA PHE A 73 9.85 18.39 -14.41
C PHE A 73 10.89 17.71 -13.49
N VAL A 74 10.48 17.30 -12.31
CA VAL A 74 11.36 16.52 -11.42
C VAL A 74 11.73 15.20 -12.07
N ASN A 75 10.75 14.48 -12.63
CA ASN A 75 10.97 13.15 -13.21
C ASN A 75 11.93 13.16 -14.42
N ILE A 76 11.88 14.17 -15.28
CA ILE A 76 12.79 14.27 -16.42
C ILE A 76 14.23 14.64 -16.03
N GLN A 77 14.45 15.17 -14.82
CA GLN A 77 15.77 15.48 -14.29
C GLN A 77 16.39 14.34 -13.50
N LEU A 78 15.60 13.31 -13.15
CA LEU A 78 16.10 12.13 -12.47
C LEU A 78 16.82 11.22 -13.46
N GLU A 79 18.08 10.94 -13.18
CA GLU A 79 18.84 9.92 -13.92
C GLU A 79 18.41 8.52 -13.50
N ASP A 80 18.57 7.54 -14.42
CA ASP A 80 18.36 6.13 -14.11
C ASP A 80 19.26 5.69 -12.95
N SER A 81 18.78 4.72 -12.16
CA SER A 81 19.54 4.23 -11.01
C SER A 81 20.91 3.66 -11.42
N PRO A 82 21.94 3.78 -10.56
CA PRO A 82 23.27 3.25 -10.84
C PRO A 82 23.27 1.76 -11.17
N THR A 83 22.41 0.99 -10.49
CA THR A 83 22.24 -0.44 -10.70
C THR A 83 21.68 -0.74 -12.09
N TYR A 84 20.67 0.01 -12.51
CA TYR A 84 20.08 -0.14 -13.83
C TYR A 84 21.06 0.30 -14.95
N GLN A 85 21.79 1.40 -14.74
CA GLN A 85 22.82 1.86 -15.67
C GLN A 85 23.94 0.85 -15.83
N ALA A 86 24.41 0.24 -14.73
CA ALA A 86 25.43 -0.79 -14.75
C ALA A 86 24.96 -2.03 -15.54
N MET A 87 23.73 -2.48 -15.31
CA MET A 87 23.11 -3.57 -16.05
C MET A 87 23.01 -3.26 -17.56
N GLN A 88 22.57 -2.05 -17.93
CA GLN A 88 22.48 -1.62 -19.33
C GLN A 88 23.86 -1.57 -20.01
N ARG A 89 24.90 -1.14 -19.32
CA ARG A 89 26.28 -1.16 -19.85
C ARG A 89 26.75 -2.58 -20.08
N ALA A 90 26.57 -3.47 -19.10
CA ALA A 90 26.94 -4.88 -19.24
C ALA A 90 26.21 -5.56 -20.41
N LEU A 91 24.92 -5.26 -20.64
CA LEU A 91 24.18 -5.77 -21.80
C LEU A 91 24.74 -5.26 -23.13
N LYS A 92 25.06 -3.96 -23.25
CA LYS A 92 25.66 -3.38 -24.45
C LYS A 92 27.04 -3.97 -24.76
N ASP A 93 27.85 -4.18 -23.71
CA ASP A 93 29.17 -4.80 -23.86
C ASP A 93 29.07 -6.27 -24.32
N ALA A 94 28.07 -6.99 -23.77
CA ALA A 94 27.79 -8.37 -24.19
C ALA A 94 27.29 -8.46 -25.64
N GLU A 95 26.42 -7.54 -26.08
CA GLU A 95 25.97 -7.42 -27.46
C GLU A 95 27.13 -7.09 -28.42
N ALA A 96 28.01 -6.16 -28.04
CA ALA A 96 29.18 -5.78 -28.83
C ALA A 96 30.21 -6.91 -28.97
N SER A 97 30.30 -7.77 -27.95
CA SER A 97 31.20 -8.96 -28.00
C SER A 97 30.60 -10.17 -28.72
N GLY A 98 29.36 -10.09 -29.22
CA GLY A 98 28.65 -11.19 -29.86
C GLY A 98 28.31 -12.36 -28.94
N ALA A 99 28.46 -12.17 -27.62
CA ALA A 99 28.27 -13.21 -26.59
C ALA A 99 26.83 -13.32 -26.09
N ALA A 100 25.98 -12.34 -26.36
CA ALA A 100 24.60 -12.33 -25.87
C ALA A 100 23.63 -12.62 -27.01
N GLY A 101 22.74 -13.59 -26.76
CA GLY A 101 21.45 -13.66 -27.47
C GLY A 101 20.61 -12.41 -27.16
N ALA A 102 19.63 -12.08 -28.01
CA ALA A 102 18.74 -10.95 -27.78
C ALA A 102 18.19 -11.00 -26.33
N PRO A 103 18.23 -9.87 -25.59
CA PRO A 103 17.79 -9.86 -24.19
C PRO A 103 16.32 -10.31 -24.12
N GLU A 104 16.05 -11.31 -23.28
CA GLU A 104 14.68 -11.77 -23.06
C GLU A 104 13.81 -10.60 -22.57
N ARG A 105 12.60 -10.50 -23.09
CA ARG A 105 11.66 -9.46 -22.62
C ARG A 105 11.40 -9.68 -21.11
N PRO A 106 11.55 -8.65 -20.25
CA PRO A 106 11.43 -8.78 -18.80
C PRO A 106 10.14 -9.50 -18.35
N ILE A 107 9.03 -9.21 -19.04
CA ILE A 107 7.73 -9.86 -18.76
C ILE A 107 7.79 -11.36 -19.07
N HIS A 108 8.37 -11.78 -20.18
CA HIS A 108 8.50 -13.19 -20.53
C HIS A 108 9.38 -13.93 -19.51
N CYS A 109 10.52 -13.34 -19.15
CA CYS A 109 11.42 -13.88 -18.12
C CYS A 109 10.70 -14.03 -16.77
N LEU A 110 9.86 -13.07 -16.39
CA LEU A 110 9.09 -13.09 -15.16
C LEU A 110 8.12 -14.30 -15.09
N PHE A 111 7.40 -14.57 -16.17
CA PHE A 111 6.44 -15.68 -16.23
C PHE A 111 7.10 -17.05 -16.41
N THR A 112 8.28 -17.13 -17.04
CA THR A 112 8.96 -18.40 -17.29
C THR A 112 9.90 -18.81 -16.17
N LYS A 113 10.68 -17.86 -15.62
CA LYS A 113 11.73 -18.14 -14.63
C LYS A 113 11.35 -17.75 -13.19
N HIS A 114 10.46 -16.76 -13.02
CA HIS A 114 10.18 -16.16 -11.71
C HIS A 114 8.70 -16.23 -11.30
N LEU A 115 7.89 -17.10 -11.92
CA LEU A 115 6.45 -17.24 -11.66
C LEU A 115 6.14 -17.48 -10.17
N ARG A 116 6.92 -18.33 -9.49
CA ARG A 116 6.75 -18.58 -8.06
C ARG A 116 6.96 -17.31 -7.22
N LYS A 117 8.01 -16.55 -7.52
CA LYS A 117 8.27 -15.25 -6.85
C LYS A 117 7.12 -14.28 -7.09
N LEU A 118 6.59 -14.23 -8.32
CA LEU A 118 5.47 -13.37 -8.69
C LEU A 118 4.19 -13.72 -7.91
N ILE A 119 3.81 -14.99 -7.85
CA ILE A 119 2.60 -15.44 -7.13
C ILE A 119 2.72 -15.13 -5.62
N ILE A 120 3.86 -15.42 -5.02
CA ILE A 120 4.12 -15.11 -3.60
C ILE A 120 4.04 -13.59 -3.36
N SER A 121 4.60 -12.78 -4.26
CA SER A 121 4.58 -11.32 -4.16
C SER A 121 3.17 -10.74 -4.32
N ILE A 122 2.34 -11.31 -5.21
CA ILE A 122 0.92 -10.96 -5.31
C ILE A 122 0.22 -11.28 -3.98
N GLY A 123 0.42 -12.49 -3.45
CA GLY A 123 -0.15 -12.90 -2.16
C GLY A 123 0.25 -11.97 -1.01
N ALA A 124 1.51 -11.55 -0.96
CA ALA A 124 2.00 -10.56 0.00
C ALA A 124 1.31 -9.20 -0.14
N ALA A 125 1.15 -8.74 -1.39
CA ALA A 125 0.55 -7.45 -1.69
C ALA A 125 -0.99 -7.43 -1.49
N MET A 126 -1.67 -8.60 -1.45
CA MET A 126 -3.12 -8.67 -1.23
C MET A 126 -3.54 -8.05 0.10
N LEU A 127 -2.80 -8.31 1.18
CA LEU A 127 -3.12 -7.74 2.49
C LEU A 127 -2.93 -6.23 2.51
N ASN A 128 -1.86 -5.70 1.90
CA ASN A 128 -1.69 -4.27 1.73
C ASN A 128 -2.88 -3.66 0.96
N ALA A 129 -3.22 -4.25 -0.18
CA ALA A 129 -4.30 -3.76 -1.02
C ALA A 129 -5.64 -3.71 -0.27
N VAL A 130 -6.08 -4.84 0.30
CA VAL A 130 -7.37 -4.89 1.00
C VAL A 130 -7.33 -4.12 2.30
N GLY A 131 -6.24 -4.22 3.08
CA GLY A 131 -6.08 -3.52 4.35
C GLY A 131 -6.13 -2.00 4.17
N PHE A 132 -5.42 -1.46 3.20
CA PHE A 132 -5.43 -0.03 2.89
C PHE A 132 -6.83 0.47 2.53
N TYR A 133 -7.50 -0.22 1.60
CA TYR A 133 -8.83 0.20 1.16
C TYR A 133 -9.91 -0.04 2.22
N VAL A 134 -9.84 -1.10 3.01
CA VAL A 134 -10.83 -1.34 4.06
C VAL A 134 -10.60 -0.41 5.26
N VAL A 135 -9.37 -0.34 5.78
CA VAL A 135 -9.10 0.41 7.02
C VAL A 135 -9.09 1.92 6.80
N LEU A 136 -8.46 2.42 5.70
CA LEU A 136 -8.30 3.86 5.50
C LEU A 136 -9.37 4.49 4.60
N THR A 137 -10.09 3.71 3.80
CA THR A 137 -11.04 4.24 2.82
C THR A 137 -12.49 3.81 3.10
N TYR A 138 -12.72 2.55 3.41
CA TYR A 138 -14.06 2.03 3.62
C TYR A 138 -14.56 2.20 5.05
N LEU A 139 -13.68 2.10 6.04
CA LEU A 139 -14.08 2.16 7.47
C LEU A 139 -14.84 3.44 7.81
N PRO A 140 -14.46 4.65 7.33
CA PRO A 140 -15.28 5.85 7.55
C PRO A 140 -16.71 5.70 7.04
N VAL A 141 -16.88 5.15 5.84
CA VAL A 141 -18.20 4.89 5.26
C VAL A 141 -18.97 3.84 6.04
N TYR A 142 -18.27 2.79 6.50
CA TYR A 142 -18.83 1.76 7.35
C TYR A 142 -19.36 2.32 8.68
N LEU A 143 -18.59 3.18 9.35
CA LEU A 143 -18.99 3.83 10.58
C LEU A 143 -20.25 4.71 10.38
N GLU A 144 -20.33 5.44 9.27
CA GLU A 144 -21.49 6.26 8.95
C GLU A 144 -22.72 5.42 8.56
N THR A 145 -22.56 4.36 7.78
CA THR A 145 -23.69 3.65 7.13
C THR A 145 -24.13 2.37 7.84
N ALA A 146 -23.20 1.59 8.37
CA ALA A 146 -23.49 0.32 9.05
C ALA A 146 -23.61 0.52 10.57
N VAL A 147 -22.70 1.31 11.15
CA VAL A 147 -22.69 1.60 12.60
C VAL A 147 -23.59 2.77 12.95
N MET A 148 -24.00 3.60 11.95
CA MET A 148 -24.87 4.78 12.13
C MET A 148 -24.25 5.84 13.05
N MET A 149 -22.93 5.96 13.04
CA MET A 149 -22.20 6.97 13.80
C MET A 149 -22.38 8.37 13.17
N PRO A 150 -22.44 9.45 13.98
CA PRO A 150 -22.44 10.80 13.45
C PRO A 150 -21.25 11.08 12.55
N LYS A 151 -21.47 11.70 11.39
CA LYS A 151 -20.47 11.93 10.35
C LYS A 151 -19.23 12.67 10.83
N ASN A 152 -19.42 13.66 11.71
CA ASN A 152 -18.32 14.43 12.31
C ASN A 152 -17.42 13.55 13.19
N GLU A 153 -17.97 12.61 13.93
CA GLU A 153 -17.21 11.68 14.77
C GLU A 153 -16.46 10.67 13.93
N ALA A 154 -17.10 10.05 12.94
CA ALA A 154 -16.47 9.14 12.01
C ALA A 154 -15.30 9.81 11.26
N SER A 155 -15.50 11.04 10.77
CA SER A 155 -14.47 11.83 10.11
C SER A 155 -13.28 12.17 11.04
N LEU A 156 -13.56 12.48 12.30
CA LEU A 156 -12.52 12.77 13.30
C LEU A 156 -11.67 11.53 13.59
N ILE A 157 -12.30 10.39 13.82
CA ILE A 157 -11.61 9.11 14.05
C ILE A 157 -10.69 8.79 12.86
N THR A 158 -11.20 8.86 11.64
CA THR A 158 -10.42 8.61 10.43
C THR A 158 -9.25 9.58 10.28
N THR A 159 -9.45 10.85 10.58
CA THR A 159 -8.35 11.84 10.53
C THR A 159 -7.25 11.49 11.52
N ILE A 160 -7.58 11.12 12.75
CA ILE A 160 -6.61 10.69 13.76
C ILE A 160 -5.90 9.41 13.32
N ALA A 161 -6.64 8.47 12.75
CA ALA A 161 -6.08 7.23 12.21
C ALA A 161 -5.08 7.48 11.07
N LEU A 162 -5.39 8.36 10.13
CA LEU A 162 -4.48 8.75 9.04
C LEU A 162 -3.21 9.44 9.55
N VAL A 163 -3.34 10.35 10.52
CA VAL A 163 -2.19 11.00 11.16
C VAL A 163 -1.31 9.95 11.85
N THR A 164 -1.93 9.02 12.59
CA THR A 164 -1.22 7.92 13.25
C THR A 164 -0.52 7.02 12.22
N TYR A 165 -1.18 6.68 11.12
CA TYR A 165 -0.59 5.90 10.05
C TYR A 165 0.66 6.58 9.49
N VAL A 166 0.58 7.87 9.14
CA VAL A 166 1.73 8.63 8.60
C VAL A 166 2.87 8.71 9.63
N ALA A 167 2.56 8.90 10.90
CA ALA A 167 3.57 9.01 11.95
C ALA A 167 4.33 7.68 12.18
N PHE A 168 3.63 6.55 12.16
CA PHE A 168 4.20 5.26 12.53
C PHE A 168 4.75 4.45 11.36
N ILE A 169 4.41 4.79 10.11
CA ILE A 169 4.87 4.01 8.96
C ILE A 169 6.39 4.04 8.80
N PHE A 170 7.04 5.16 9.13
CA PHE A 170 8.51 5.28 9.12
C PHE A 170 9.16 4.40 10.19
N ALA A 171 8.56 4.35 11.37
CA ALA A 171 9.01 3.47 12.45
C ALA A 171 8.90 2.00 12.02
N SER A 172 7.81 1.62 11.39
CA SER A 172 7.60 0.26 10.85
C SER A 172 8.61 -0.09 9.77
N GLY A 173 8.91 0.83 8.85
CA GLY A 173 9.97 0.67 7.85
C GLY A 173 11.34 0.45 8.50
N HIS A 174 11.69 1.24 9.51
CA HIS A 174 12.93 1.08 10.27
C HIS A 174 12.98 -0.23 11.06
N LEU A 175 11.89 -0.62 11.69
CA LEU A 175 11.80 -1.91 12.38
C LEU A 175 11.99 -3.09 11.42
N SER A 176 11.50 -2.96 10.19
CA SER A 176 11.69 -3.98 9.16
C SER A 176 13.16 -4.14 8.76
N ASP A 177 13.95 -3.07 8.83
CA ASP A 177 15.41 -3.16 8.62
C ASP A 177 16.11 -3.97 9.69
N LYS A 178 15.62 -3.93 10.94
CA LYS A 178 16.20 -4.63 12.09
C LYS A 178 15.73 -6.07 12.23
N PHE A 179 14.42 -6.31 12.10
CA PHE A 179 13.81 -7.61 12.39
C PHE A 179 13.67 -8.49 11.16
N GLY A 180 13.82 -7.93 9.97
CA GLY A 180 13.65 -8.62 8.68
C GLY A 180 12.27 -8.42 8.07
N ARG A 181 12.22 -8.41 6.73
CA ARG A 181 10.98 -8.13 5.97
C ARG A 181 9.92 -9.19 6.18
N LYS A 182 10.33 -10.45 6.04
CA LYS A 182 9.44 -11.61 6.17
C LYS A 182 8.78 -11.66 7.54
N LYS A 183 9.54 -11.47 8.62
CA LYS A 183 9.00 -11.51 9.99
C LYS A 183 7.97 -10.41 10.22
N MET A 184 8.25 -9.19 9.78
CA MET A 184 7.32 -8.06 9.91
C MET A 184 6.01 -8.31 9.15
N LEU A 185 6.08 -8.79 7.90
CA LEU A 185 4.90 -9.11 7.10
C LEU A 185 4.10 -10.28 7.69
N ILE A 186 4.75 -11.31 8.22
CA ILE A 186 4.09 -12.42 8.95
C ILE A 186 3.38 -11.87 10.20
N THR A 187 4.05 -11.01 10.98
CA THR A 187 3.46 -10.41 12.19
C THR A 187 2.22 -9.59 11.86
N ALA A 188 2.28 -8.77 10.81
CA ALA A 188 1.13 -8.01 10.35
C ALA A 188 -0.02 -8.93 9.92
N ALA A 189 0.25 -9.90 9.06
CA ALA A 189 -0.77 -10.83 8.57
C ALA A 189 -1.41 -11.66 9.69
N ALA A 190 -0.60 -12.21 10.60
CA ALA A 190 -1.09 -12.95 11.76
C ALA A 190 -1.92 -12.05 12.69
N GLY A 191 -1.49 -10.81 12.90
CA GLY A 191 -2.26 -9.81 13.65
C GLY A 191 -3.64 -9.58 13.03
N PHE A 192 -3.72 -9.37 11.72
CA PHE A 192 -5.00 -9.21 11.03
C PHE A 192 -5.87 -10.47 11.11
N VAL A 193 -5.31 -11.67 11.00
CA VAL A 193 -6.06 -12.92 11.16
C VAL A 193 -6.72 -13.01 12.54
N VAL A 194 -6.00 -12.64 13.60
CA VAL A 194 -6.47 -12.77 14.97
C VAL A 194 -7.39 -11.62 15.39
N PHE A 195 -7.05 -10.40 15.01
CA PHE A 195 -7.67 -9.20 15.57
C PHE A 195 -8.85 -8.66 14.75
N THR A 196 -8.96 -8.97 13.45
CA THR A 196 -9.97 -8.32 12.58
C THR A 196 -11.42 -8.64 13.00
N ILE A 197 -11.75 -9.90 13.31
CA ILE A 197 -13.12 -10.24 13.74
C ILE A 197 -13.46 -9.57 15.07
N PRO A 198 -12.65 -9.67 16.14
CA PRO A 198 -12.87 -8.90 17.37
C PRO A 198 -12.95 -7.38 17.13
N ALA A 199 -12.13 -6.84 16.23
CA ALA A 199 -12.16 -5.42 15.89
C ALA A 199 -13.52 -5.00 15.34
N PHE A 200 -14.04 -5.69 14.31
CA PHE A 200 -15.34 -5.38 13.74
C PHE A 200 -16.48 -5.58 14.73
N TRP A 201 -16.36 -6.54 15.64
CA TRP A 201 -17.33 -6.69 16.74
C TRP A 201 -17.33 -5.49 17.68
N LEU A 202 -16.15 -4.99 18.05
CA LEU A 202 -16.01 -3.80 18.89
C LEU A 202 -16.43 -2.50 18.19
N LEU A 203 -16.24 -2.39 16.85
CA LEU A 203 -16.70 -1.24 16.05
C LEU A 203 -18.23 -1.06 16.11
N ASN A 204 -18.99 -2.11 16.40
CA ASN A 204 -20.45 -2.04 16.50
C ASN A 204 -20.94 -1.66 17.93
N THR A 205 -20.06 -1.29 18.85
CA THR A 205 -20.44 -0.91 20.24
C THR A 205 -20.96 0.51 20.35
N LEU A 206 -20.83 1.34 19.31
CA LEU A 206 -21.22 2.76 19.27
C LEU A 206 -20.48 3.66 20.29
N ASP A 207 -19.43 3.15 20.94
CA ASP A 207 -18.60 3.93 21.83
C ASP A 207 -17.43 4.56 21.09
N PHE A 208 -17.37 5.91 21.09
CA PHE A 208 -16.34 6.68 20.35
C PHE A 208 -14.90 6.25 20.70
N PHE A 209 -14.61 6.09 22.01
CA PHE A 209 -13.24 5.74 22.41
C PHE A 209 -12.87 4.33 22.06
N THR A 210 -13.80 3.38 22.16
CA THR A 210 -13.59 1.99 21.73
C THR A 210 -13.32 1.93 20.23
N ILE A 211 -14.14 2.61 19.43
CA ILE A 211 -13.97 2.65 17.97
C ILE A 211 -12.63 3.30 17.60
N LEU A 212 -12.30 4.43 18.23
CA LEU A 212 -11.01 5.11 17.99
C LEU A 212 -9.82 4.18 18.29
N VAL A 213 -9.81 3.52 19.43
CA VAL A 213 -8.72 2.61 19.82
C VAL A 213 -8.62 1.44 18.85
N VAL A 214 -9.73 0.85 18.46
CA VAL A 214 -9.77 -0.26 17.50
C VAL A 214 -9.20 0.17 16.16
N GLU A 215 -9.62 1.32 15.63
CA GLU A 215 -9.14 1.83 14.34
C GLU A 215 -7.64 2.16 14.40
N LEU A 216 -7.18 2.75 15.51
CA LEU A 216 -5.74 3.00 15.72
C LEU A 216 -4.93 1.71 15.74
N VAL A 217 -5.39 0.64 16.37
CA VAL A 217 -4.72 -0.65 16.38
C VAL A 217 -4.69 -1.26 14.99
N MET A 218 -5.80 -1.21 14.25
CA MET A 218 -5.84 -1.69 12.86
C MET A 218 -4.88 -0.88 11.96
N CYS A 219 -4.83 0.44 12.13
CA CYS A 219 -3.88 1.31 11.44
C CYS A 219 -2.43 0.96 11.76
N LEU A 220 -2.08 0.74 13.03
CA LEU A 220 -0.73 0.36 13.43
C LEU A 220 -0.32 -1.00 12.82
N MET A 221 -1.23 -1.97 12.80
CA MET A 221 -0.98 -3.25 12.13
C MET A 221 -0.78 -3.06 10.63
N LEU A 222 -1.55 -2.16 10.00
CA LEU A 222 -1.41 -1.83 8.60
C LEU A 222 -0.07 -1.15 8.31
N THR A 223 0.43 -0.26 9.19
CA THR A 223 1.76 0.35 9.01
C THR A 223 2.88 -0.67 9.03
N ILE A 224 2.76 -1.75 9.84
CA ILE A 224 3.74 -2.84 9.86
C ILE A 224 3.81 -3.53 8.49
N ASN A 225 2.66 -3.76 7.86
CA ASN A 225 2.59 -4.33 6.51
C ASN A 225 3.15 -3.36 5.47
N ASP A 226 2.60 -2.15 5.42
CA ASP A 226 2.82 -1.20 4.33
C ASP A 226 4.22 -0.59 4.34
N GLY A 227 4.77 -0.31 5.54
CA GLY A 227 6.13 0.17 5.71
C GLY A 227 7.18 -0.87 5.31
N THR A 228 6.81 -2.15 5.26
CA THR A 228 7.71 -3.26 4.94
C THR A 228 7.56 -3.75 3.50
N LEU A 229 6.34 -3.73 2.94
CA LEU A 229 6.01 -4.38 1.68
C LEU A 229 6.84 -3.86 0.50
N SER A 230 7.01 -2.54 0.38
CA SER A 230 7.73 -1.95 -0.76
C SER A 230 9.18 -2.41 -0.82
N SER A 231 9.88 -2.44 0.30
CA SER A 231 11.26 -2.94 0.37
C SER A 231 11.33 -4.45 0.11
N TYR A 232 10.37 -5.23 0.66
CA TYR A 232 10.28 -6.66 0.41
C TYR A 232 10.11 -6.98 -1.08
N LEU A 233 9.21 -6.28 -1.78
CA LEU A 233 8.98 -6.50 -3.21
C LEU A 233 10.21 -6.15 -4.05
N CYS A 234 10.92 -5.07 -3.72
CA CYS A 234 12.16 -4.69 -4.40
C CYS A 234 13.29 -5.71 -4.17
N GLU A 235 13.38 -6.31 -2.97
CA GLU A 235 14.38 -7.29 -2.60
C GLU A 235 14.04 -8.72 -3.07
N THR A 236 12.86 -8.96 -3.61
CA THR A 236 12.43 -10.29 -4.08
C THR A 236 12.86 -10.58 -5.52
N PHE A 237 12.93 -9.56 -6.37
CA PHE A 237 13.20 -9.73 -7.79
C PHE A 237 14.61 -9.28 -8.17
N PRO A 238 15.32 -10.03 -9.05
CA PRO A 238 16.59 -9.60 -9.62
C PRO A 238 16.44 -8.35 -10.48
N THR A 239 17.55 -7.64 -10.68
CA THR A 239 17.57 -6.29 -11.27
C THR A 239 16.91 -6.22 -12.65
N ASP A 240 17.09 -7.24 -13.49
CA ASP A 240 16.56 -7.33 -14.87
C ASP A 240 15.03 -7.37 -14.94
N VAL A 241 14.36 -7.93 -13.90
CA VAL A 241 12.89 -8.04 -13.82
C VAL A 241 12.29 -7.33 -12.62
N ARG A 242 13.08 -6.66 -11.76
CA ARG A 242 12.63 -6.03 -10.51
C ARG A 242 11.48 -5.08 -10.71
N TYR A 243 11.62 -4.12 -11.62
CA TYR A 243 10.58 -3.15 -11.90
C TYR A 243 9.28 -3.83 -12.35
N SER A 244 9.38 -4.76 -13.31
CA SER A 244 8.21 -5.48 -13.86
C SER A 244 7.59 -6.40 -12.83
N GLY A 245 8.39 -7.11 -12.03
CA GLY A 245 7.93 -7.99 -10.96
C GLY A 245 7.22 -7.24 -9.84
N PHE A 246 7.81 -6.13 -9.37
CA PHE A 246 7.18 -5.24 -8.40
C PHE A 246 5.89 -4.65 -8.97
N ALA A 247 5.95 -4.04 -10.15
CA ALA A 247 4.81 -3.35 -10.75
C ALA A 247 3.64 -4.31 -10.99
N LEU A 248 3.91 -5.49 -11.52
CA LEU A 248 2.87 -6.47 -11.81
C LEU A 248 2.25 -7.02 -10.52
N SER A 249 3.06 -7.42 -9.54
CA SER A 249 2.55 -7.98 -8.29
C SER A 249 1.75 -6.95 -7.49
N PHE A 250 2.26 -5.75 -7.34
CA PHE A 250 1.60 -4.69 -6.59
C PHE A 250 0.34 -4.18 -7.27
N ASN A 251 0.41 -3.85 -8.57
CA ASN A 251 -0.72 -3.29 -9.29
C ASN A 251 -1.84 -4.32 -9.51
N LEU A 252 -1.50 -5.60 -9.75
CA LEU A 252 -2.50 -6.66 -9.90
C LEU A 252 -3.24 -6.91 -8.58
N ALA A 253 -2.52 -6.96 -7.45
CA ALA A 253 -3.14 -7.07 -6.14
C ALA A 253 -4.06 -5.88 -5.84
N ASN A 254 -3.60 -4.65 -6.10
CA ASN A 254 -4.41 -3.46 -5.90
C ASN A 254 -5.61 -3.38 -6.84
N ALA A 255 -5.47 -3.71 -8.12
CA ALA A 255 -6.56 -3.65 -9.08
C ALA A 255 -7.67 -4.68 -8.78
N ILE A 256 -7.28 -5.93 -8.49
CA ILE A 256 -8.24 -7.03 -8.27
C ILE A 256 -8.82 -6.96 -6.86
N PHE A 257 -7.97 -6.92 -5.83
CA PHE A 257 -8.39 -7.06 -4.45
C PHE A 257 -8.65 -5.71 -3.76
N GLY A 258 -7.77 -4.72 -3.99
CA GLY A 258 -7.92 -3.39 -3.41
C GLY A 258 -9.10 -2.62 -3.99
N GLY A 259 -9.17 -2.48 -5.31
CA GLY A 259 -10.23 -1.74 -5.98
C GLY A 259 -11.64 -2.32 -5.76
N SER A 260 -11.74 -3.63 -5.56
CA SER A 260 -13.02 -4.29 -5.25
C SER A 260 -13.34 -4.36 -3.75
N ALA A 261 -12.39 -4.06 -2.86
CA ALA A 261 -12.52 -4.32 -1.42
C ALA A 261 -13.72 -3.62 -0.79
N SER A 262 -13.91 -2.33 -1.06
CA SER A 262 -15.04 -1.56 -0.53
C SER A 262 -16.38 -2.08 -1.07
N TYR A 263 -16.44 -2.41 -2.37
CA TYR A 263 -17.64 -2.97 -2.98
C TYR A 263 -17.99 -4.34 -2.40
N ILE A 264 -17.01 -5.24 -2.27
CA ILE A 264 -17.18 -6.56 -1.68
C ILE A 264 -17.66 -6.44 -0.23
N SER A 265 -17.04 -5.55 0.55
CA SER A 265 -17.42 -5.31 1.94
C SER A 265 -18.86 -4.83 2.07
N PHE A 266 -19.26 -3.86 1.26
CA PHE A 266 -20.63 -3.36 1.21
C PHE A 266 -21.63 -4.43 0.74
N ALA A 267 -21.30 -5.18 -0.32
CA ALA A 267 -22.15 -6.25 -0.85
C ALA A 267 -22.36 -7.39 0.16
N LEU A 268 -21.31 -7.75 0.90
CA LEU A 268 -21.39 -8.77 1.93
C LEU A 268 -22.37 -8.38 3.03
N ILE A 269 -22.34 -7.14 3.52
CA ILE A 269 -23.31 -6.66 4.51
C ILE A 269 -24.73 -6.72 3.95
N ASN A 270 -24.95 -6.27 2.71
CA ASN A 270 -26.28 -6.28 2.12
C ASN A 270 -26.86 -7.68 1.89
N VAL A 271 -26.00 -8.65 1.52
CA VAL A 271 -26.44 -10.03 1.26
C VAL A 271 -26.65 -10.83 2.54
N THR A 272 -25.77 -10.64 3.53
CA THR A 272 -25.80 -11.41 4.78
C THR A 272 -26.65 -10.78 5.87
N GLY A 273 -26.86 -9.46 5.80
CA GLY A 273 -27.45 -8.68 6.90
C GLY A 273 -26.52 -8.55 8.12
N ASP A 274 -25.29 -9.07 8.05
CA ASP A 274 -24.34 -9.08 9.16
C ASP A 274 -23.33 -7.91 9.00
N PRO A 275 -23.30 -6.94 9.91
CA PRO A 275 -22.35 -5.84 9.86
C PRO A 275 -20.89 -6.29 10.02
N ILE A 276 -20.63 -7.50 10.55
CA ILE A 276 -19.28 -8.05 10.70
C ILE A 276 -18.76 -8.70 9.41
N ALA A 277 -19.61 -8.91 8.41
CA ALA A 277 -19.27 -9.62 7.18
C ALA A 277 -17.98 -9.13 6.47
N PRO A 278 -17.63 -7.83 6.44
CA PRO A 278 -16.36 -7.38 5.89
C PRO A 278 -15.13 -7.96 6.60
N ALA A 279 -15.25 -8.27 7.90
CA ALA A 279 -14.15 -8.88 8.66
C ALA A 279 -13.79 -10.27 8.14
N TYR A 280 -14.77 -11.06 7.74
CA TYR A 280 -14.51 -12.41 7.18
C TYR A 280 -13.73 -12.33 5.87
N TYR A 281 -14.07 -11.37 5.00
CA TYR A 281 -13.32 -11.13 3.78
C TYR A 281 -11.87 -10.72 4.07
N MET A 282 -11.69 -9.80 5.01
CA MET A 282 -10.36 -9.30 5.38
C MET A 282 -9.51 -10.40 6.02
N VAL A 283 -10.09 -11.26 6.88
CA VAL A 283 -9.40 -12.44 7.46
C VAL A 283 -9.03 -13.44 6.38
N PHE A 284 -9.92 -13.71 5.43
CA PHE A 284 -9.62 -14.60 4.31
C PHE A 284 -8.39 -14.13 3.53
N ILE A 285 -8.34 -12.85 3.19
CA ILE A 285 -7.18 -12.23 2.52
C ILE A 285 -5.92 -12.29 3.39
N ALA A 286 -6.05 -12.01 4.69
CA ALA A 286 -4.91 -12.08 5.62
C ALA A 286 -4.34 -13.50 5.75
N VAL A 287 -5.18 -14.54 5.73
CA VAL A 287 -4.74 -15.95 5.72
C VAL A 287 -3.98 -16.28 4.43
N LEU A 288 -4.47 -15.83 3.28
CA LEU A 288 -3.76 -16.03 2.00
C LEU A 288 -2.40 -15.31 1.99
N ALA A 289 -2.36 -14.07 2.47
CA ALA A 289 -1.12 -13.30 2.58
C ALA A 289 -0.13 -13.96 3.57
N LEU A 290 -0.62 -14.46 4.70
CA LEU A 290 0.17 -15.19 5.68
C LEU A 290 0.79 -16.45 5.06
N GLY A 291 0.00 -17.23 4.31
CA GLY A 291 0.47 -18.41 3.57
C GLY A 291 1.56 -18.05 2.55
N ALA A 292 1.36 -16.98 1.79
CA ALA A 292 2.35 -16.47 0.84
C ALA A 292 3.66 -16.05 1.55
N MET A 293 3.56 -15.37 2.70
CA MET A 293 4.72 -14.94 3.47
C MET A 293 5.47 -16.12 4.10
N ILE A 294 4.79 -17.13 4.58
CA ILE A 294 5.42 -18.37 5.07
C ILE A 294 6.21 -19.05 3.95
N ALA A 295 5.66 -19.12 2.73
CA ALA A 295 6.28 -19.71 1.56
C ALA A 295 7.41 -18.85 0.94
N SER A 296 7.55 -17.58 1.37
CA SER A 296 8.57 -16.65 0.87
C SER A 296 9.95 -16.91 1.49
N HIS A 297 10.98 -16.32 0.87
CA HIS A 297 12.34 -16.31 1.39
C HIS A 297 12.67 -14.93 1.99
N GLU A 298 13.59 -14.91 2.97
CA GLU A 298 14.11 -13.67 3.56
C GLU A 298 15.27 -13.14 2.72
N HIS A 299 15.22 -11.87 2.34
CA HIS A 299 16.26 -11.21 1.54
C HIS A 299 16.82 -9.95 2.21
N THR A 300 16.45 -9.66 3.45
CA THR A 300 16.85 -8.45 4.19
C THR A 300 18.37 -8.31 4.25
N GLY A 301 18.86 -7.11 3.87
CA GLY A 301 20.28 -6.76 3.95
C GLY A 301 21.16 -7.33 2.82
N LYS A 302 20.57 -8.07 1.87
CA LYS A 302 21.31 -8.52 0.69
C LYS A 302 21.57 -7.38 -0.30
N ASP A 303 22.64 -7.51 -1.06
CA ASP A 303 22.86 -6.62 -2.20
C ASP A 303 21.79 -6.86 -3.26
N LEU A 304 21.27 -5.77 -3.83
CA LEU A 304 20.26 -5.89 -4.90
C LEU A 304 20.83 -6.52 -6.17
N SER A 305 22.15 -6.50 -6.34
CA SER A 305 22.84 -7.17 -7.45
C SER A 305 22.97 -8.68 -7.25
N GLU A 306 22.77 -9.20 -6.01
CA GLU A 306 22.93 -10.61 -5.65
C GLU A 306 21.59 -11.37 -5.55
N VAL A 307 20.45 -10.72 -5.78
CA VAL A 307 19.10 -11.29 -5.73
C VAL A 307 18.67 -11.73 -7.12
#